data_f398d1992df579cc299904eedcb61371
#
_entry.id   f398d1992df579cc299904eedcb61371
#
_cell.length_a   1.000
_cell.length_b   1.000
_cell.length_c   1.000
_cell.angle_alpha   90.00
_cell.angle_beta   90.00
_cell.angle_gamma   90.00
#
_symmetry.space_group_name_H-M   'P 1'
#
loop_
_entity.id
_entity.type
_entity.pdbx_description
1 polymer ?
#
loop_
_entity_poly.entity_id
_entity_poly.type
_entity_poly.pdbx_seq_one_letter_code
_entity_poly.pdbx_strand_id
1 'polypeptide(L)'
;MDACVCAVSIPKMPGGCAIKEPQKSGILLLNEPDDSVRDALTVLLQGERWSVVNTVDCTEMASAMESGEVVAVISEASLPNCTPEDILERCKEYGVPVIFTGHDLPLQAAVDLIRQGAVDFLDKPFPQARLLDLLERLQERETAR
;
A
#
# COMPACT_ATOMS: atom_id res chain seq x y z
N MET A 1 3.65 0.46 28.95
CA MET A 1 4.27 -0.12 28.68
C MET A 1 4.72 -0.65 28.26
N ASP A 2 4.34 -0.66 28.17
CA ASP A 2 5.09 -1.33 27.55
C ASP A 2 5.35 -1.80 27.10
N ALA A 3 5.07 -1.66 27.37
CA ALA A 3 5.73 -2.27 26.84
C ALA A 3 5.89 -2.83 26.57
N CYS A 4 5.57 -2.58 26.90
CA CYS A 4 6.08 -3.27 26.43
C CYS A 4 5.87 -3.63 26.24
N VAL A 5 5.39 -3.25 26.61
CA VAL A 5 5.69 -3.87 26.27
C VAL A 5 5.64 -4.34 26.11
N CYS A 6 5.19 -4.08 26.49
CA CYS A 6 5.58 -4.74 26.22
C CYS A 6 5.46 -5.11 26.32
N ALA A 7 4.98 -4.82 26.73
CA ALA A 7 5.38 -5.40 26.68
C ALA A 7 5.23 -5.92 26.81
N VAL A 8 4.75 -5.73 27.12
CA VAL A 8 5.09 -6.49 27.13
C VAL A 8 5.01 -7.23 27.16
N SER A 9 4.44 -7.17 27.34
CA SER A 9 4.76 -8.02 27.23
C SER A 9 5.04 -8.84 27.09
N ILE A 10 5.12 -8.91 27.27
CA ILE A 10 5.76 -9.88 26.99
C ILE A 10 6.15 -10.69 27.05
N PRO A 11 6.06 -10.94 27.13
CA PRO A 11 6.67 -11.88 27.01
C PRO A 11 6.90 -12.64 26.75
N LYS A 12 6.75 -12.79 26.47
CA LYS A 12 7.25 -13.67 26.14
C LYS A 12 7.59 -14.38 25.62
N MET A 13 7.61 -14.36 25.41
CA MET A 13 8.22 -15.14 24.84
C MET A 13 8.89 -15.64 24.68
N PRO A 14 8.33 -15.81 24.94
CA PRO A 14 9.59 -16.39 24.83
C PRO A 14 10.40 -15.91 23.72
N GLY A 15 11.45 -16.09 23.73
CA GLY A 15 12.50 -15.68 22.96
C GLY A 15 12.16 -15.02 21.64
N GLY A 16 11.41 -15.63 20.84
CA GLY A 16 11.15 -15.15 19.50
C GLY A 16 10.55 -13.77 19.43
N CYS A 17 9.82 -13.40 20.43
CA CYS A 17 9.12 -12.14 20.38
C CYS A 17 10.04 -10.95 20.37
N ALA A 18 11.17 -11.10 20.93
CA ALA A 18 12.05 -9.97 21.12
C ALA A 18 12.59 -9.42 19.82
N ILE A 19 12.48 -10.16 18.73
CA ILE A 19 13.09 -9.72 17.48
C ILE A 19 12.08 -9.25 16.45
N LYS A 20 10.85 -9.13 16.80
CA LYS A 20 9.86 -8.64 15.85
C LYS A 20 10.06 -7.17 15.58
N GLU A 21 9.98 -6.81 14.32
CA GLU A 21 10.05 -5.42 13.94
C GLU A 21 8.81 -4.68 14.40
N PRO A 22 8.94 -3.40 14.71
CA PRO A 22 7.77 -2.61 15.09
C PRO A 22 6.82 -2.41 13.92
N GLN A 23 5.57 -2.09 14.24
CA GLN A 23 4.57 -1.76 13.26
C GLN A 23 5.02 -0.50 12.51
N LYS A 24 4.82 -0.49 11.20
CA LYS A 24 5.15 0.68 10.40
C LYS A 24 4.14 1.79 10.64
N SER A 25 4.62 3.02 10.59
CA SER A 25 3.77 4.19 10.82
C SER A 25 2.89 4.47 9.63
N GLY A 26 1.66 4.91 9.89
CA GLY A 26 0.74 5.30 8.85
C GLY A 26 0.01 4.12 8.27
N ILE A 27 -0.85 4.41 7.31
CA ILE A 27 -1.75 3.44 6.69
C ILE A 27 -1.36 3.22 5.24
N LEU A 28 -1.29 1.97 4.84
CA LEU A 28 -1.17 1.58 3.46
C LEU A 28 -2.58 1.31 2.94
N LEU A 29 -3.00 2.07 1.93
CA LEU A 29 -4.34 1.92 1.38
C LEU A 29 -4.28 0.97 0.19
N LEU A 30 -5.08 -0.10 0.27
CA LEU A 30 -5.15 -1.09 -0.80
C LEU A 30 -6.52 -1.00 -1.45
N ASN A 31 -6.56 -0.51 -2.69
CA ASN A 31 -7.80 -0.30 -3.43
C ASN A 31 -7.90 -1.37 -4.52
N GLU A 32 -8.53 -2.47 -4.17
CA GLU A 32 -8.60 -3.65 -5.04
C GLU A 32 -10.00 -4.27 -4.97
N PRO A 33 -10.72 -4.33 -6.10
CA PRO A 33 -12.08 -4.88 -6.09
C PRO A 33 -12.14 -6.41 -6.02
N ASP A 34 -11.10 -7.11 -6.44
CA ASP A 34 -11.12 -8.58 -6.41
C ASP A 34 -10.84 -9.08 -5.00
N ASP A 35 -11.80 -9.79 -4.42
CA ASP A 35 -11.72 -10.27 -3.04
C ASP A 35 -10.51 -11.15 -2.80
N SER A 36 -10.23 -12.08 -3.70
CA SER A 36 -9.11 -13.02 -3.53
C SER A 36 -7.76 -12.31 -3.56
N VAL A 37 -7.60 -11.41 -4.51
CA VAL A 37 -6.36 -10.64 -4.64
C VAL A 37 -6.19 -9.73 -3.43
N ARG A 38 -7.27 -9.05 -3.04
CA ARG A 38 -7.25 -8.15 -1.89
C ARG A 38 -6.86 -8.88 -0.61
N ASP A 39 -7.47 -10.05 -0.38
CA ASP A 39 -7.18 -10.83 0.82
C ASP A 39 -5.72 -11.29 0.85
N ALA A 40 -5.23 -11.79 -0.27
CA ALA A 40 -3.86 -12.28 -0.36
C ALA A 40 -2.86 -11.15 -0.12
N LEU A 41 -3.10 -9.99 -0.73
CA LEU A 41 -2.20 -8.85 -0.54
C LEU A 41 -2.26 -8.32 0.89
N THR A 42 -3.45 -8.31 1.48
CA THR A 42 -3.62 -7.86 2.85
C THR A 42 -2.79 -8.72 3.81
N VAL A 43 -2.89 -10.04 3.66
CA VAL A 43 -2.12 -10.96 4.50
C VAL A 43 -0.61 -10.72 4.34
N LEU A 44 -0.17 -10.58 3.10
CA LEU A 44 1.23 -10.33 2.80
C LEU A 44 1.72 -9.04 3.46
N LEU A 45 0.96 -7.98 3.29
CA LEU A 45 1.38 -6.66 3.78
C LEU A 45 1.34 -6.58 5.30
N GLN A 46 0.33 -7.18 5.92
CA GLN A 46 0.27 -7.23 7.37
C GLN A 46 1.42 -8.05 7.94
N GLY A 47 1.85 -9.08 7.23
CA GLY A 47 3.01 -9.86 7.61
C GLY A 47 4.30 -9.03 7.62
N GLU A 48 4.33 -7.98 6.80
CA GLU A 48 5.45 -7.05 6.75
C GLU A 48 5.25 -5.85 7.65
N ARG A 49 4.33 -5.93 8.58
CA ARG A 49 4.06 -4.95 9.62
C ARG A 49 3.39 -3.67 9.13
N TRP A 50 2.75 -3.71 7.97
CA TRP A 50 1.95 -2.58 7.50
C TRP A 50 0.56 -2.60 8.11
N SER A 51 0.03 -1.42 8.40
CA SER A 51 -1.39 -1.25 8.72
C SER A 51 -2.11 -1.02 7.41
N VAL A 52 -3.03 -1.90 7.06
CA VAL A 52 -3.68 -1.88 5.76
C VAL A 52 -5.16 -1.51 5.89
N VAL A 53 -5.60 -0.56 5.08
CA VAL A 53 -7.02 -0.23 4.95
C VAL A 53 -7.43 -0.65 3.54
N ASN A 54 -8.50 -1.42 3.46
CA ASN A 54 -9.01 -1.94 2.18
C ASN A 54 -10.16 -1.10 1.67
N THR A 55 -10.10 -0.78 0.39
CA THR A 55 -11.21 -0.11 -0.30
C THR A 55 -11.42 -0.81 -1.64
N VAL A 56 -12.59 -0.62 -2.24
CA VAL A 56 -12.92 -1.30 -3.50
C VAL A 56 -13.25 -0.34 -4.63
N ASP A 57 -13.37 0.95 -4.35
CA ASP A 57 -13.67 1.94 -5.39
C ASP A 57 -13.12 3.31 -5.00
N CYS A 58 -13.31 4.28 -5.90
CA CYS A 58 -12.75 5.61 -5.70
C CYS A 58 -13.42 6.38 -4.58
N THR A 59 -14.70 6.13 -4.34
CA THR A 59 -15.41 6.82 -3.27
C THR A 59 -14.86 6.42 -1.91
N GLU A 60 -14.68 5.13 -1.71
CA GLU A 60 -14.10 4.63 -0.46
C GLU A 60 -12.67 5.09 -0.29
N MET A 61 -11.91 5.08 -1.39
CA MET A 61 -10.53 5.54 -1.36
C MET A 61 -10.44 6.99 -0.94
N ALA A 62 -11.27 7.85 -1.54
CA ALA A 62 -11.27 9.27 -1.21
C ALA A 62 -11.60 9.50 0.26
N SER A 63 -12.56 8.75 0.77
CA SER A 63 -12.95 8.83 2.18
C SER A 63 -11.79 8.46 3.10
N ALA A 64 -11.10 7.38 2.77
CA ALA A 64 -9.97 6.91 3.58
C ALA A 64 -8.82 7.93 3.57
N MET A 65 -8.61 8.59 2.44
CA MET A 65 -7.52 9.56 2.33
C MET A 65 -7.75 10.80 3.17
N GLU A 66 -9.00 11.10 3.49
CA GLU A 66 -9.32 12.26 4.33
C GLU A 66 -8.77 12.13 5.76
N SER A 67 -8.47 10.92 6.19
CA SER A 67 -7.89 10.73 7.52
C SER A 67 -6.53 11.40 7.68
N GLY A 68 -5.82 11.60 6.57
CA GLY A 68 -4.47 12.16 6.60
C GLY A 68 -3.41 11.18 7.05
N GLU A 69 -3.78 9.93 7.27
CA GLU A 69 -2.85 8.91 7.77
C GLU A 69 -2.31 7.98 6.69
N VAL A 70 -2.83 8.10 5.46
CA VAL A 70 -2.40 7.25 4.36
C VAL A 70 -1.02 7.68 3.89
N VAL A 71 -0.07 6.75 3.88
CA VAL A 71 1.31 7.04 3.48
C VAL A 71 1.64 6.51 2.09
N ALA A 72 0.85 5.58 1.58
CA ALA A 72 1.03 5.06 0.22
C ALA A 72 -0.25 4.39 -0.22
N VAL A 73 -0.47 4.32 -1.52
CA VAL A 73 -1.65 3.69 -2.12
C VAL A 73 -1.21 2.63 -3.11
N ILE A 74 -1.84 1.46 -3.02
CA ILE A 74 -1.73 0.43 -4.05
C ILE A 74 -3.13 0.30 -4.63
N SER A 75 -3.28 0.58 -5.92
CA SER A 75 -4.61 0.61 -6.53
C SER A 75 -4.66 -0.13 -7.85
N GLU A 76 -5.75 -0.87 -8.03
CA GLU A 76 -6.08 -1.42 -9.34
C GLU A 76 -6.33 -0.25 -10.29
N ALA A 77 -5.76 -0.34 -11.50
CA ALA A 77 -5.91 0.73 -12.49
C ALA A 77 -7.29 0.73 -13.14
N SER A 78 -7.86 -0.46 -13.32
CA SER A 78 -9.16 -0.59 -14.01
C SER A 78 -10.29 -0.71 -13.01
N LEU A 79 -10.80 0.42 -12.56
CA LEU A 79 -11.94 0.47 -11.65
C LEU A 79 -13.17 0.96 -12.39
N PRO A 80 -14.37 0.50 -11.99
CA PRO A 80 -15.58 0.80 -12.77
C PRO A 80 -15.94 2.26 -12.85
N ASN A 81 -15.76 3.06 -11.91
CA ASN A 81 -16.30 4.42 -11.92
C ASN A 81 -15.24 5.51 -11.84
N CYS A 82 -13.99 5.15 -12.14
CA CYS A 82 -12.96 6.17 -12.21
C CYS A 82 -11.77 5.68 -13.03
N THR A 83 -11.02 6.64 -13.53
CA THR A 83 -9.85 6.34 -14.34
C THR A 83 -8.60 6.29 -13.45
N PRO A 84 -7.52 5.67 -13.92
CA PRO A 84 -6.26 5.73 -13.19
C PRO A 84 -5.79 7.18 -12.98
N GLU A 85 -6.08 8.05 -13.96
CA GLU A 85 -5.73 9.46 -13.86
C GLU A 85 -6.45 10.15 -12.70
N ASP A 86 -7.71 9.78 -12.48
CA ASP A 86 -8.47 10.31 -11.33
C ASP A 86 -7.84 9.90 -10.01
N ILE A 87 -7.42 8.64 -9.93
CA ILE A 87 -6.77 8.13 -8.73
C ILE A 87 -5.44 8.86 -8.48
N LEU A 88 -4.67 9.03 -9.55
CA LEU A 88 -3.38 9.69 -9.47
C LEU A 88 -3.52 11.14 -9.01
N GLU A 89 -4.51 11.83 -9.56
CA GLU A 89 -4.77 13.22 -9.19
C GLU A 89 -5.14 13.33 -7.72
N ARG A 90 -5.98 12.43 -7.24
CA ARG A 90 -6.37 12.41 -5.84
C ARG A 90 -5.15 12.17 -4.93
N CYS A 91 -4.30 11.23 -5.31
CA CYS A 91 -3.09 10.96 -4.55
C CYS A 91 -2.16 12.16 -4.51
N LYS A 92 -2.07 12.88 -5.63
CA LYS A 92 -1.25 14.09 -5.68
C LYS A 92 -1.77 15.17 -4.75
N GLU A 93 -3.07 15.30 -4.64
CA GLU A 93 -3.67 16.29 -3.75
C GLU A 93 -3.22 16.08 -2.30
N TYR A 94 -3.06 14.83 -1.90
CA TYR A 94 -2.65 14.49 -0.54
C TYR A 94 -1.15 14.26 -0.41
N GLY A 95 -0.41 14.37 -1.51
CA GLY A 95 1.03 14.14 -1.49
C GLY A 95 1.40 12.69 -1.21
N VAL A 96 0.57 11.75 -1.66
CA VAL A 96 0.73 10.33 -1.37
C VAL A 96 1.16 9.58 -2.62
N PRO A 97 2.23 8.77 -2.56
CA PRO A 97 2.65 7.98 -3.71
C PRO A 97 1.68 6.84 -4.00
N VAL A 98 1.54 6.49 -5.29
CA VAL A 98 0.63 5.43 -5.72
C VAL A 98 1.35 4.43 -6.61
N ILE A 99 1.10 3.14 -6.34
CA ILE A 99 1.54 2.03 -7.18
C ILE A 99 0.29 1.44 -7.79
N PHE A 100 0.25 1.38 -9.13
CA PHE A 100 -0.89 0.79 -9.81
C PHE A 100 -0.66 -0.68 -10.09
N THR A 101 -1.75 -1.45 -10.09
CA THR A 101 -1.73 -2.84 -10.52
C THR A 101 -2.78 -3.03 -11.61
N GLY A 102 -2.64 -4.06 -12.41
CA GLY A 102 -3.63 -4.32 -13.43
C GLY A 102 -3.31 -5.52 -14.29
N HIS A 103 -4.29 -5.88 -15.13
CA HIS A 103 -4.18 -6.95 -16.11
C HIS A 103 -4.19 -6.36 -17.51
N ASP A 104 -3.29 -6.80 -18.35
CA ASP A 104 -3.36 -6.52 -19.79
C ASP A 104 -3.48 -5.03 -20.14
N LEU A 105 -2.96 -4.17 -19.31
CA LEU A 105 -2.93 -2.76 -19.63
C LEU A 105 -1.87 -2.55 -20.71
N PRO A 106 -2.17 -1.77 -21.78
CA PRO A 106 -1.16 -1.50 -22.79
C PRO A 106 0.07 -0.86 -22.17
N LEU A 107 1.23 -1.24 -22.68
CA LEU A 107 2.49 -0.71 -22.17
C LEU A 107 2.50 0.82 -22.17
N GLN A 108 1.98 1.43 -23.24
CA GLN A 108 1.97 2.89 -23.31
C GLN A 108 1.14 3.52 -22.20
N ALA A 109 0.02 2.89 -21.85
CA ALA A 109 -0.82 3.40 -20.76
C ALA A 109 -0.07 3.36 -19.42
N ALA A 110 0.66 2.26 -19.17
CA ALA A 110 1.45 2.14 -17.96
C ALA A 110 2.56 3.19 -17.93
N VAL A 111 3.25 3.38 -19.03
CA VAL A 111 4.32 4.39 -19.15
C VAL A 111 3.75 5.79 -18.88
N ASP A 112 2.58 6.07 -19.44
CA ASP A 112 1.96 7.38 -19.26
C ASP A 112 1.62 7.65 -17.78
N LEU A 113 1.14 6.63 -17.07
CA LEU A 113 0.84 6.79 -15.64
C LEU A 113 2.11 7.09 -14.85
N ILE A 114 3.20 6.41 -15.17
CA ILE A 114 4.47 6.66 -14.48
C ILE A 114 4.97 8.06 -14.77
N ARG A 115 4.85 8.50 -16.03
CA ARG A 115 5.25 9.86 -16.41
C ARG A 115 4.43 10.92 -15.68
N GLN A 116 3.18 10.62 -15.39
CA GLN A 116 2.31 11.54 -14.69
C GLN A 116 2.53 11.53 -13.18
N GLY A 117 3.36 10.64 -12.68
CA GLY A 117 3.75 10.65 -11.28
C GLY A 117 3.49 9.39 -10.48
N ALA A 118 2.94 8.34 -11.09
CA ALA A 118 2.79 7.06 -10.40
C ALA A 118 4.18 6.50 -10.10
N VAL A 119 4.31 5.81 -8.97
CA VAL A 119 5.59 5.22 -8.59
C VAL A 119 5.96 4.09 -9.54
N ASP A 120 5.00 3.22 -9.82
CA ASP A 120 5.24 2.10 -10.73
C ASP A 120 3.90 1.50 -11.13
N PHE A 121 3.96 0.55 -12.05
CA PHE A 121 2.81 -0.23 -12.48
C PHE A 121 3.20 -1.71 -12.45
N LEU A 122 2.42 -2.52 -11.74
CA LEU A 122 2.67 -3.95 -11.62
C LEU A 122 1.61 -4.73 -12.39
N ASP A 123 2.05 -5.48 -13.39
CA ASP A 123 1.16 -6.29 -14.21
C ASP A 123 0.87 -7.61 -13.49
N LYS A 124 -0.41 -7.93 -13.32
CA LYS A 124 -0.82 -9.14 -12.62
C LYS A 124 -0.68 -10.36 -13.51
N PRO A 125 -0.21 -11.47 -12.99
CA PRO A 125 0.33 -11.68 -11.65
C PRO A 125 1.75 -11.14 -11.54
N PHE A 126 2.08 -10.58 -10.40
CA PHE A 126 3.42 -10.04 -10.18
C PHE A 126 4.09 -10.72 -9.00
N PRO A 127 5.45 -10.76 -8.97
CA PRO A 127 6.15 -11.35 -7.82
C PRO A 127 5.92 -10.49 -6.58
N GLN A 128 5.62 -11.14 -5.47
CA GLN A 128 5.42 -10.43 -4.21
C GLN A 128 6.63 -9.60 -3.81
N ALA A 129 7.82 -10.15 -4.09
CA ALA A 129 9.07 -9.46 -3.75
C ALA A 129 9.18 -8.11 -4.43
N ARG A 130 8.62 -7.96 -5.63
CA ARG A 130 8.67 -6.69 -6.33
C ARG A 130 7.86 -5.62 -5.62
N LEU A 131 6.66 -5.99 -5.17
CA LEU A 131 5.82 -5.05 -4.43
C LEU A 131 6.48 -4.65 -3.13
N LEU A 132 7.01 -5.62 -2.41
CA LEU A 132 7.65 -5.35 -1.12
C LEU A 132 8.88 -4.46 -1.29
N ASP A 133 9.64 -4.68 -2.37
CA ASP A 133 10.80 -3.85 -2.67
C ASP A 133 10.41 -2.39 -2.94
N LEU A 134 9.33 -2.19 -3.70
CA LEU A 134 8.84 -0.84 -3.97
C LEU A 134 8.42 -0.13 -2.68
N LEU A 135 7.73 -0.85 -1.80
CA LEU A 135 7.28 -0.27 -0.55
C LEU A 135 8.45 0.06 0.38
N GLU A 136 9.46 -0.78 0.39
CA GLU A 136 10.67 -0.50 1.16
C GLU A 136 11.35 0.77 0.69
N ARG A 137 11.44 0.96 -0.61
CA ARG A 137 12.05 2.15 -1.17
C ARG A 137 11.27 3.40 -0.79
N LEU A 138 9.94 3.32 -0.79
CA LEU A 138 9.12 4.44 -0.37
C LEU A 138 9.33 4.78 1.09
N GLN A 139 9.45 3.75 1.92
CA GLN A 139 9.70 3.94 3.34
C GLN A 139 11.06 4.57 3.59
N GLU A 140 12.08 4.16 2.85
CA GLU A 140 13.41 4.75 2.96
C GLU A 140 13.42 6.22 2.60
N ARG A 141 12.69 6.58 1.55
CA ARG A 141 12.59 7.98 1.14
C ARG A 141 11.90 8.82 2.20
N GLU A 142 10.88 8.27 2.82
CA GLU A 142 10.18 8.94 3.90
C GLU A 142 11.11 9.19 5.08
N THR A 143 11.91 8.18 5.42
CA THR A 143 12.84 8.27 6.54
C THR A 143 13.98 9.24 6.25
N ALA A 144 14.38 9.36 5.00
CA ALA A 144 15.52 10.18 4.61
C ALA A 144 15.23 11.69 4.63
N ARG A 145 13.99 12.07 4.76
CA ARG A 145 13.63 13.50 4.79
C ARG A 145 13.98 14.19 6.09
#